data_caa88cd9080ce807b5d15c0020432e68
#
_entry.id   caa88cd9080ce807b5d15c0020432e68
#
_cell.length_a   1.000
_cell.length_b   1.000
_cell.length_c   1.000
_cell.angle_alpha   90.00
_cell.angle_beta   90.00
_cell.angle_gamma   90.00
#
_symmetry.space_group_name_H-M   'P 1'
#
loop_
_entity.id
_entity.type
_entity.pdbx_description
1 polymer ?
#
loop_
_entity_poly.entity_id
_entity_poly.type
_entity_poly.pdbx_seq_one_letter_code
_entity_poly.pdbx_strand_id
1 'polypeptide(L)'
;NSNLTDAILDHTFRSDLYYRINTANIKIPPLRERTDDILPLAELFLQESAANRQGTLKFLNSSAKQFLIEYNWPGNIRQLKNAIQRVDFIYEDIELTPQHFAFLDSSNITNYNKPSQLFSYAFTEEPIDLYQVQRAFVKHALAIFDNNKTRTANYLGISINKLRRIIQEM
;
A
#
# COMPACT_ATOMS: atom_id res chain seq x y z
N ASN A 1 12.92 -13.29 -6.22
CA ASN A 1 14.34 -13.01 -6.44
C ASN A 1 15.19 -14.11 -5.79
N SER A 2 15.18 -15.27 -6.38
CA SER A 2 16.07 -16.36 -5.98
C SER A 2 17.44 -16.12 -6.62
N ASN A 3 18.50 -16.36 -5.88
CA ASN A 3 19.86 -16.37 -6.42
C ASN A 3 20.00 -17.62 -7.30
N LEU A 4 20.11 -17.42 -8.61
CA LEU A 4 20.21 -18.53 -9.57
C LEU A 4 21.48 -19.35 -9.38
N THR A 5 22.55 -18.74 -8.87
CA THR A 5 23.79 -19.45 -8.54
C THR A 5 23.59 -20.45 -7.40
N ASP A 6 22.85 -20.07 -6.36
CA ASP A 6 22.54 -20.99 -5.26
C ASP A 6 21.62 -22.12 -5.74
N ALA A 7 20.62 -21.80 -6.59
CA ALA A 7 19.73 -22.80 -7.17
C ALA A 7 20.47 -23.81 -8.08
N ILE A 8 21.59 -23.43 -8.70
CA ILE A 8 22.45 -24.36 -9.46
C ILE A 8 23.20 -25.30 -8.49
N LEU A 9 23.75 -24.75 -7.38
CA LEU A 9 24.43 -25.54 -6.37
C LEU A 9 23.51 -26.56 -5.71
N ASP A 10 22.26 -26.17 -5.48
CA ASP A 10 21.20 -27.02 -4.92
C ASP A 10 20.56 -27.96 -5.97
N HIS A 11 21.07 -28.01 -7.20
CA HIS A 11 20.54 -28.81 -8.31
C HIS A 11 19.06 -28.54 -8.66
N THR A 12 18.48 -27.42 -8.19
CA THR A 12 17.10 -27.00 -8.48
C THR A 12 16.97 -26.21 -9.78
N PHE A 13 18.12 -25.75 -10.33
CA PHE A 13 18.20 -25.05 -11.63
C PHE A 13 19.33 -25.61 -12.48
N ARG A 14 19.08 -25.84 -13.77
CA ARG A 14 20.06 -26.42 -14.72
C ARG A 14 21.14 -25.40 -15.05
N SER A 15 22.41 -25.81 -14.96
CA SER A 15 23.56 -24.96 -15.28
C SER A 15 23.65 -24.59 -16.76
N ASP A 16 23.29 -25.50 -17.67
CA ASP A 16 23.31 -25.24 -19.12
C ASP A 16 22.32 -24.12 -19.50
N LEU A 17 21.14 -24.10 -18.87
CA LEU A 17 20.13 -23.04 -19.06
C LEU A 17 20.63 -21.71 -18.52
N TYR A 18 21.30 -21.69 -17.35
CA TYR A 18 21.88 -20.49 -16.78
C TYR A 18 22.85 -19.82 -17.73
N TYR A 19 23.82 -20.58 -18.30
CA TYR A 19 24.80 -20.02 -19.23
C TYR A 19 24.18 -19.51 -20.54
N ARG A 20 23.04 -20.03 -20.95
CA ARG A 20 22.32 -19.55 -22.14
C ARG A 20 21.59 -18.22 -21.90
N ILE A 21 21.03 -18.00 -20.71
CA ILE A 21 20.29 -16.78 -20.37
C ILE A 21 21.18 -15.69 -19.80
N ASN A 22 22.32 -16.03 -19.18
CA ASN A 22 23.25 -15.10 -18.54
C ASN A 22 24.29 -14.54 -19.52
N THR A 23 23.88 -14.23 -20.75
CA THR A 23 24.75 -13.69 -21.79
C THR A 23 25.17 -12.24 -21.49
N ALA A 24 24.30 -11.46 -20.83
CA ALA A 24 24.60 -10.11 -20.34
C ALA A 24 23.94 -9.92 -18.98
N ASN A 25 24.75 -9.66 -17.95
CA ASN A 25 24.25 -9.41 -16.60
C ASN A 25 24.28 -7.91 -16.30
N ILE A 26 23.11 -7.29 -16.27
CA ILE A 26 22.94 -5.89 -15.88
C ILE A 26 22.43 -5.84 -14.45
N LYS A 27 23.25 -5.39 -13.52
CA LYS A 27 22.87 -5.19 -12.13
C LYS A 27 22.24 -3.81 -11.94
N ILE A 28 20.95 -3.78 -11.70
CA ILE A 28 20.23 -2.54 -11.40
C ILE A 28 20.35 -2.28 -9.89
N PRO A 29 20.93 -1.14 -9.46
CA PRO A 29 21.02 -0.82 -8.04
C PRO A 29 19.64 -0.58 -7.44
N PRO A 30 19.44 -0.88 -6.14
CA PRO A 30 18.19 -0.58 -5.46
C PRO A 30 17.97 0.94 -5.35
N LEU A 31 16.71 1.36 -5.16
CA LEU A 31 16.32 2.77 -5.19
C LEU A 31 17.06 3.62 -4.14
N ARG A 32 17.38 3.07 -2.97
CA ARG A 32 18.19 3.72 -1.92
C ARG A 32 19.63 4.06 -2.34
N GLU A 33 20.17 3.43 -3.39
CA GLU A 33 21.49 3.70 -3.94
C GLU A 33 21.46 4.70 -5.12
N ARG A 34 20.26 5.14 -5.52
CA ARG A 34 20.02 6.14 -6.57
C ARG A 34 18.96 7.14 -6.10
N THR A 35 19.29 7.86 -5.04
CA THR A 35 18.41 8.80 -4.36
C THR A 35 17.93 9.94 -5.28
N ASP A 36 18.74 10.30 -6.27
CA ASP A 36 18.42 11.35 -7.25
C ASP A 36 17.19 10.98 -8.13
N ASP A 37 16.89 9.69 -8.27
CA ASP A 37 15.72 9.22 -9.02
C ASP A 37 14.42 9.31 -8.21
N ILE A 38 14.49 9.41 -6.88
CA ILE A 38 13.30 9.29 -6.01
C ILE A 38 12.31 10.41 -6.27
N LEU A 39 12.76 11.67 -6.28
CA LEU A 39 11.86 12.81 -6.46
C LEU A 39 11.28 12.88 -7.88
N PRO A 40 12.06 12.73 -8.96
CA PRO A 40 11.51 12.68 -10.31
C PRO A 40 10.46 11.58 -10.49
N LEU A 41 10.71 10.38 -9.92
CA LEU A 41 9.74 9.28 -9.96
C LEU A 41 8.49 9.58 -9.13
N ALA A 42 8.62 10.17 -7.95
CA ALA A 42 7.49 10.54 -7.12
C ALA A 42 6.59 11.58 -7.82
N GLU A 43 7.19 12.61 -8.42
CA GLU A 43 6.47 13.64 -9.18
C GLU A 43 5.79 13.04 -10.43
N LEU A 44 6.45 12.14 -11.15
CA LEU A 44 5.86 11.42 -12.27
C LEU A 44 4.63 10.62 -11.83
N PHE A 45 4.72 9.89 -10.71
CA PHE A 45 3.60 9.08 -10.21
C PHE A 45 2.44 9.94 -9.71
N LEU A 46 2.69 11.13 -9.16
CA LEU A 46 1.64 12.09 -8.84
C LEU A 46 0.93 12.58 -10.10
N GLN A 47 1.68 12.89 -11.16
CA GLN A 47 1.10 13.31 -12.45
C GLN A 47 0.25 12.19 -13.08
N GLU A 48 0.77 10.95 -13.12
CA GLU A 48 0.03 9.79 -13.62
C GLU A 48 -1.26 9.57 -12.83
N SER A 49 -1.19 9.68 -11.50
CA SER A 49 -2.34 9.47 -10.63
C SER A 49 -3.40 10.56 -10.81
N ALA A 50 -3.00 11.83 -10.86
CA ALA A 50 -3.89 12.96 -11.10
C ALA A 50 -4.58 12.85 -12.48
N ALA A 51 -3.84 12.48 -13.53
CA ALA A 51 -4.38 12.28 -14.88
C ALA A 51 -5.44 11.16 -14.90
N ASN A 52 -5.17 10.04 -14.24
CA ASN A 52 -6.10 8.90 -14.18
C ASN A 52 -7.40 9.23 -13.43
N ARG A 53 -7.34 10.10 -12.43
CA ARG A 53 -8.51 10.54 -11.64
C ARG A 53 -9.24 11.73 -12.25
N GLN A 54 -8.67 12.40 -13.26
CA GLN A 54 -9.09 13.73 -13.71
C GLN A 54 -9.16 14.74 -12.54
N GLY A 55 -8.25 14.58 -11.59
CA GLY A 55 -8.19 15.35 -10.34
C GLY A 55 -7.11 16.42 -10.34
N THR A 56 -7.07 17.22 -9.28
CA THR A 56 -6.03 18.24 -9.09
C THR A 56 -4.67 17.60 -8.86
N LEU A 57 -3.64 18.12 -9.52
CA LEU A 57 -2.25 17.71 -9.29
C LEU A 57 -1.80 18.17 -7.90
N LYS A 58 -1.31 17.23 -7.10
CA LYS A 58 -0.75 17.51 -5.78
C LYS A 58 0.76 17.70 -5.86
N PHE A 59 1.33 18.37 -4.87
CA PHE A 59 2.76 18.59 -4.78
C PHE A 59 3.32 18.22 -3.41
N LEU A 60 4.59 17.81 -3.39
CA LEU A 60 5.32 17.48 -2.18
C LEU A 60 5.96 18.74 -1.61
N ASN A 61 5.74 19.05 -0.32
CA ASN A 61 6.49 20.11 0.33
C ASN A 61 7.94 19.70 0.60
N SER A 62 8.78 20.65 1.01
CA SER A 62 10.21 20.41 1.20
C SER A 62 10.50 19.30 2.23
N SER A 63 9.72 19.23 3.30
CA SER A 63 9.87 18.19 4.34
C SER A 63 9.47 16.81 3.83
N ALA A 64 8.40 16.71 3.01
CA ALA A 64 8.01 15.45 2.39
C ALA A 64 9.03 14.97 1.37
N LYS A 65 9.60 15.87 0.58
CA LYS A 65 10.70 15.55 -0.35
C LYS A 65 11.90 14.97 0.39
N GLN A 66 12.31 15.59 1.49
CA GLN A 66 13.41 15.11 2.31
C GLN A 66 13.11 13.73 2.90
N PHE A 67 11.91 13.54 3.46
CA PHE A 67 11.44 12.26 3.99
C PHE A 67 11.52 11.13 2.95
N LEU A 68 11.06 11.38 1.72
CA LEU A 68 11.09 10.38 0.65
C LEU A 68 12.52 10.00 0.23
N ILE A 69 13.46 10.97 0.24
CA ILE A 69 14.89 10.72 -0.07
C ILE A 69 15.53 9.85 1.00
N GLU A 70 15.22 10.09 2.28
CA GLU A 70 15.82 9.40 3.42
C GLU A 70 15.25 8.00 3.65
N TYR A 71 14.07 7.70 3.12
CA TYR A 71 13.43 6.40 3.31
C TYR A 71 14.14 5.30 2.50
N ASN A 72 14.29 4.11 3.08
CA ASN A 72 15.10 3.03 2.51
C ASN A 72 14.51 2.28 1.31
N TRP A 73 13.24 2.44 1.04
CA TRP A 73 12.51 1.81 -0.08
C TRP A 73 12.81 0.32 -0.27
N PRO A 74 12.56 -0.57 0.71
CA PRO A 74 12.84 -2.00 0.58
C PRO A 74 12.11 -2.65 -0.60
N GLY A 75 10.93 -2.13 -0.99
CA GLY A 75 10.19 -2.54 -2.18
C GLY A 75 10.52 -1.73 -3.44
N ASN A 76 11.61 -0.92 -3.41
CA ASN A 76 12.10 -0.13 -4.52
C ASN A 76 11.02 0.74 -5.18
N ILE A 77 11.08 0.92 -6.50
CA ILE A 77 10.17 1.75 -7.30
C ILE A 77 8.70 1.31 -7.12
N ARG A 78 8.44 0.00 -6.97
CA ARG A 78 7.07 -0.49 -6.79
C ARG A 78 6.46 0.01 -5.48
N GLN A 79 7.24 0.04 -4.41
CA GLN A 79 6.80 0.59 -3.13
C GLN A 79 6.58 2.09 -3.21
N LEU A 80 7.50 2.84 -3.83
CA LEU A 80 7.36 4.28 -4.05
C LEU A 80 6.08 4.59 -4.83
N LYS A 81 5.85 3.92 -5.96
CA LYS A 81 4.63 4.10 -6.77
C LYS A 81 3.36 3.86 -5.95
N ASN A 82 3.31 2.75 -5.23
CA ASN A 82 2.15 2.41 -4.40
C ASN A 82 1.92 3.44 -3.28
N ALA A 83 3.00 3.93 -2.65
CA ALA A 83 2.92 4.94 -1.60
C ALA A 83 2.35 6.26 -2.13
N ILE A 84 2.85 6.73 -3.26
CA ILE A 84 2.37 7.96 -3.91
C ILE A 84 0.90 7.83 -4.33
N GLN A 85 0.53 6.74 -4.99
CA GLN A 85 -0.85 6.50 -5.41
C GLN A 85 -1.81 6.41 -4.21
N ARG A 86 -1.38 5.78 -3.12
CA ARG A 86 -2.15 5.69 -1.89
C ARG A 86 -2.42 7.07 -1.29
N VAL A 87 -1.39 7.90 -1.16
CA VAL A 87 -1.51 9.25 -0.60
C VAL A 87 -2.40 10.11 -1.51
N ASP A 88 -2.20 10.03 -2.81
CA ASP A 88 -2.99 10.77 -3.77
C ASP A 88 -4.47 10.40 -3.73
N PHE A 89 -4.78 9.12 -3.50
CA PHE A 89 -6.15 8.62 -3.42
C PHE A 89 -6.86 8.95 -2.11
N ILE A 90 -6.14 8.85 -0.97
CA ILE A 90 -6.75 8.96 0.37
C ILE A 90 -6.96 10.41 0.80
N TYR A 91 -5.99 11.27 0.52
CA TYR A 91 -6.00 12.65 1.01
C TYR A 91 -6.50 13.61 -0.07
N GLU A 92 -7.27 14.62 0.32
CA GLU A 92 -7.75 15.69 -0.58
C GLU A 92 -6.80 16.89 -0.61
N ASP A 93 -5.84 16.91 0.31
CA ASP A 93 -4.86 17.99 0.43
C ASP A 93 -4.02 18.13 -0.85
N ILE A 94 -3.84 19.36 -1.32
CA ILE A 94 -3.02 19.66 -2.50
C ILE A 94 -1.53 19.60 -2.13
N GLU A 95 -1.18 20.04 -0.92
CA GLU A 95 0.17 20.02 -0.38
C GLU A 95 0.39 18.75 0.47
N LEU A 96 1.30 17.90 0.01
CA LEU A 96 1.65 16.66 0.70
C LEU A 96 2.82 16.89 1.67
N THR A 97 2.60 16.50 2.93
CA THR A 97 3.56 16.61 4.04
C THR A 97 4.05 15.20 4.46
N PRO A 98 5.11 15.06 5.26
CA PRO A 98 5.56 13.76 5.77
C PRO A 98 4.49 12.97 6.51
N GLN A 99 3.53 13.65 7.14
CA GLN A 99 2.43 13.00 7.88
C GLN A 99 1.56 12.12 6.98
N HIS A 100 1.39 12.49 5.71
CA HIS A 100 0.65 11.69 4.75
C HIS A 100 1.36 10.36 4.43
N PHE A 101 2.66 10.26 4.71
CA PHE A 101 3.51 9.08 4.52
C PHE A 101 3.82 8.33 5.82
N ALA A 102 3.20 8.70 6.96
CA ALA A 102 3.46 8.09 8.26
C ALA A 102 3.29 6.55 8.29
N PHE A 103 2.50 6.00 7.38
CA PHE A 103 2.36 4.55 7.24
C PHE A 103 3.65 3.84 6.75
N LEU A 104 4.62 4.58 6.20
CA LEU A 104 5.93 4.04 5.81
C LEU A 104 6.84 3.84 7.01
N ASP A 105 6.79 4.75 8.01
CA ASP A 105 7.59 4.69 9.24
C ASP A 105 7.15 3.61 10.22
N SER A 106 5.96 3.10 10.05
CA SER A 106 5.55 1.93 10.81
C SER A 106 6.55 0.83 10.48
N SER A 107 7.55 0.64 11.34
CA SER A 107 8.61 -0.39 11.31
C SER A 107 8.06 -1.83 11.37
N ASN A 108 6.86 -1.99 10.92
CA ASN A 108 6.05 -3.19 10.76
C ASN A 108 6.09 -3.72 9.33
N ILE A 109 7.26 -3.65 8.64
CA ILE A 109 7.45 -4.39 7.38
C ILE A 109 7.32 -5.90 7.63
N THR A 110 7.51 -6.37 8.85
CA THR A 110 7.11 -7.71 9.27
C THR A 110 5.59 -7.92 9.36
N ASN A 111 4.80 -6.84 9.26
CA ASN A 111 3.33 -6.87 9.35
C ASN A 111 2.60 -6.60 8.03
N TYR A 112 3.28 -6.54 6.87
CA TYR A 112 2.56 -6.58 5.58
C TYR A 112 1.84 -7.93 5.37
N ASN A 113 2.17 -8.95 6.16
CA ASN A 113 1.39 -10.17 6.29
C ASN A 113 0.39 -10.16 7.45
N LYS A 114 0.36 -9.07 8.26
CA LYS A 114 -0.80 -8.86 9.12
C LYS A 114 -1.78 -8.01 8.32
N PRO A 115 -2.92 -8.56 7.90
CA PRO A 115 -4.06 -7.74 7.52
C PRO A 115 -4.19 -6.68 8.62
N SER A 116 -4.47 -5.42 8.23
CA SER A 116 -4.80 -4.33 9.17
C SER A 116 -5.61 -4.92 10.33
N GLN A 117 -5.56 -4.37 11.54
CA GLN A 117 -6.28 -4.91 12.71
C GLN A 117 -7.76 -5.23 12.42
N LEU A 118 -8.32 -4.73 11.34
CA LEU A 118 -9.62 -5.12 10.77
C LEU A 118 -9.64 -6.58 10.26
N PHE A 119 -8.50 -7.14 9.87
CA PHE A 119 -8.34 -8.55 9.44
C PHE A 119 -7.54 -9.39 10.43
N SER A 120 -7.26 -8.88 11.63
CA SER A 120 -6.70 -9.70 12.71
C SER A 120 -7.71 -10.66 13.34
N TYR A 121 -8.90 -10.76 12.77
CA TYR A 121 -9.63 -12.03 12.80
C TYR A 121 -8.80 -13.01 11.99
N ALA A 122 -7.64 -13.39 12.54
CA ALA A 122 -6.85 -14.49 12.02
C ALA A 122 -7.82 -15.64 11.78
N PHE A 123 -7.73 -16.26 10.61
CA PHE A 123 -8.39 -17.54 10.39
C PHE A 123 -7.89 -18.46 11.49
N THR A 124 -8.61 -18.48 12.60
CA THR A 124 -8.47 -19.44 13.67
C THR A 124 -9.16 -20.70 13.19
N GLU A 125 -8.78 -21.87 13.71
CA GLU A 125 -9.48 -23.13 13.41
C GLU A 125 -10.96 -23.10 13.87
N GLU A 126 -11.36 -22.07 14.60
CA GLU A 126 -12.74 -21.86 15.02
C GLU A 126 -13.58 -21.20 13.90
N PRO A 127 -14.83 -21.62 13.72
CA PRO A 127 -15.70 -21.08 12.68
C PRO A 127 -15.95 -19.58 12.91
N ILE A 128 -15.64 -18.76 11.90
CA ILE A 128 -15.84 -17.31 11.93
C ILE A 128 -17.30 -17.00 11.54
N ASP A 129 -18.02 -16.35 12.42
CA ASP A 129 -19.36 -15.82 12.11
C ASP A 129 -19.22 -14.55 11.25
N LEU A 130 -19.59 -14.66 9.97
CA LEU A 130 -19.57 -13.56 9.01
C LEU A 130 -20.41 -12.35 9.48
N TYR A 131 -21.49 -12.58 10.24
CA TYR A 131 -22.30 -11.49 10.78
C TYR A 131 -21.56 -10.70 11.86
N GLN A 132 -20.76 -11.35 12.69
CA GLN A 132 -19.91 -10.67 13.68
C GLN A 132 -18.85 -9.81 12.99
N VAL A 133 -18.20 -10.33 11.95
CA VAL A 133 -17.23 -9.58 11.16
C VAL A 133 -17.90 -8.36 10.51
N GLN A 134 -19.05 -8.55 9.88
CA GLN A 134 -19.80 -7.46 9.25
C GLN A 134 -20.19 -6.36 10.26
N ARG A 135 -20.66 -6.74 11.45
CA ARG A 135 -20.98 -5.79 12.53
C ARG A 135 -19.77 -5.01 13.00
N ALA A 136 -18.62 -5.69 13.19
CA ALA A 136 -17.39 -5.05 13.59
C ALA A 136 -16.93 -4.00 12.55
N PHE A 137 -17.03 -4.32 11.26
CA PHE A 137 -16.73 -3.38 10.17
C PHE A 137 -17.65 -2.17 10.17
N VAL A 138 -18.96 -2.38 10.30
CA VAL A 138 -19.94 -1.30 10.35
C VAL A 138 -19.72 -0.41 11.56
N LYS A 139 -19.45 -1.00 12.74
CA LYS A 139 -19.16 -0.25 13.97
C LYS A 139 -17.91 0.62 13.84
N HIS A 140 -16.87 0.07 13.25
CA HIS A 140 -15.63 0.81 13.03
C HIS A 140 -15.82 1.95 12.02
N ALA A 141 -16.48 1.69 10.91
CA ALA A 141 -16.77 2.71 9.90
C ALA A 141 -17.68 3.83 10.46
N LEU A 142 -18.65 3.51 11.31
CA LEU A 142 -19.47 4.52 11.99
C LEU A 142 -18.64 5.41 12.92
N ALA A 143 -17.66 4.84 13.63
CA ALA A 143 -16.76 5.60 14.49
C ALA A 143 -15.87 6.56 13.68
N ILE A 144 -15.35 6.13 12.50
CA ILE A 144 -14.54 6.98 11.63
C ILE A 144 -15.32 8.18 11.08
N PHE A 145 -16.62 8.00 10.80
CA PHE A 145 -17.48 9.05 10.20
C PHE A 145 -18.45 9.69 11.19
N ASP A 146 -18.11 9.72 12.47
CA ASP A 146 -18.89 10.39 13.53
C ASP A 146 -20.38 10.02 13.49
N ASN A 147 -20.69 8.73 13.29
CA ASN A 147 -22.05 8.19 13.11
C ASN A 147 -22.82 8.74 11.90
N ASN A 148 -22.17 9.34 10.93
CA ASN A 148 -22.82 9.80 9.70
C ASN A 148 -23.18 8.61 8.81
N LYS A 149 -24.42 8.15 8.89
CA LYS A 149 -24.93 6.95 8.20
C LYS A 149 -24.79 7.04 6.67
N THR A 150 -24.96 8.23 6.09
CA THR A 150 -24.84 8.41 4.63
C THR A 150 -23.41 8.24 4.16
N ARG A 151 -22.45 8.88 4.84
CA ARG A 151 -21.01 8.72 4.53
C ARG A 151 -20.55 7.30 4.77
N THR A 152 -20.95 6.69 5.88
CA THR A 152 -20.61 5.29 6.20
C THR A 152 -21.15 4.31 5.15
N ALA A 153 -22.40 4.47 4.69
CA ALA A 153 -22.98 3.62 3.66
C ALA A 153 -22.22 3.71 2.34
N ASN A 154 -21.88 4.92 1.91
CA ASN A 154 -21.07 5.16 0.71
C ASN A 154 -19.67 4.55 0.83
N TYR A 155 -19.01 4.71 1.98
CA TYR A 155 -17.70 4.14 2.23
C TYR A 155 -17.69 2.61 2.18
N LEU A 156 -18.73 1.98 2.72
CA LEU A 156 -18.89 0.52 2.74
C LEU A 156 -19.46 -0.04 1.42
N GLY A 157 -19.80 0.80 0.45
CA GLY A 157 -20.39 0.38 -0.83
C GLY A 157 -21.76 -0.28 -0.68
N ILE A 158 -22.54 0.07 0.38
CA ILE A 158 -23.86 -0.50 0.63
C ILE A 158 -24.94 0.58 0.66
N SER A 159 -26.20 0.19 0.41
CA SER A 159 -27.32 1.13 0.53
C SER A 159 -27.54 1.55 1.98
N ILE A 160 -28.02 2.79 2.19
CA ILE A 160 -28.32 3.32 3.52
C ILE A 160 -29.37 2.47 4.28
N ASN A 161 -30.29 1.84 3.54
CA ASN A 161 -31.30 0.95 4.12
C ASN A 161 -30.66 -0.36 4.62
N LYS A 162 -29.70 -0.91 3.89
CA LYS A 162 -28.92 -2.08 4.32
C LYS A 162 -28.11 -1.74 5.56
N LEU A 163 -27.44 -0.57 5.59
CA LEU A 163 -26.70 -0.11 6.76
C LEU A 163 -27.62 0.02 8.00
N ARG A 164 -28.80 0.64 7.86
CA ARG A 164 -29.77 0.79 8.96
C ARG A 164 -30.20 -0.56 9.51
N ARG A 165 -30.45 -1.55 8.64
CA ARG A 165 -30.83 -2.89 9.08
C ARG A 165 -29.71 -3.54 9.90
N ILE A 166 -28.47 -3.48 9.43
CA ILE A 166 -27.32 -4.03 10.17
C ILE A 166 -27.17 -3.35 11.53
N ILE A 167 -27.39 -2.03 11.63
CA ILE A 167 -27.32 -1.29 12.91
C ILE A 167 -28.43 -1.73 13.86
N GLN A 168 -29.63 -2.06 13.36
CA GLN A 168 -30.76 -2.54 14.20
C GLN A 168 -30.55 -3.97 14.72
N GLU A 169 -29.75 -4.77 14.00
CA GLU A 169 -29.42 -6.15 14.35
C GLU A 169 -28.18 -6.24 15.26
N MET A 170 -27.53 -5.09 15.58
CA MET A 170 -26.33 -4.99 16.46
C MET A 170 -26.73 -4.85 17.91
#